data_1119142b74b9def1148f58a3ae6fbada
#
_entry.id   1119142b74b9def1148f58a3ae6fbada
#
_cell.length_a   1.000
_cell.length_b   1.000
_cell.length_c   1.000
_cell.angle_alpha   90.00
_cell.angle_beta   90.00
_cell.angle_gamma   90.00
#
_symmetry.space_group_name_H-M   'P 1'
#
loop_
_entity.id
_entity.type
_entity.pdbx_description
1 polymer ?
#
loop_
_entity_poly.entity_id
_entity_poly.type
_entity_poly.pdbx_seq_one_letter_code
_entity_poly.pdbx_strand_id
1 'polypeptide(L)'
;MTNSDIETLVAPARLDRTGADISAPVLPVDLRVTGLAKCFAGTPIFKDVSFGLSRGEAVAIVGANGTGKSTLLRCLMGLIPADAGSIDVLGTGVRGASNSDLRAMRAQMGLVSQKHNLVPRLSVLSNVVQGLLGQRPGLRHWSQSFAPAPSREAALAALEKVGLAHLASRRADRLSGGQSQRVAIARALVGQPKILIADEPTASLDPAAGEDVMDLFFALARQEGVTVIFISHNIDHALLYGDRVLGLAGGGMPLDARADSLSAEELRGLYD
;
A
#
# COMPACT_ATOMS: atom_id res chain seq x y z
N MET A 1 47.12 -39.96 18.14
CA MET A 1 47.48 -38.71 17.46
C MET A 1 46.18 -38.15 16.99
N THR A 2 45.67 -37.53 17.79
CA THR A 2 45.30 -36.29 18.47
C THR A 2 44.14 -35.64 17.75
N ASN A 3 43.02 -35.89 18.39
CA ASN A 3 41.77 -35.17 18.30
C ASN A 3 42.01 -33.69 18.62
N SER A 4 41.46 -32.79 17.90
CA SER A 4 41.36 -31.39 18.30
C SER A 4 39.95 -30.94 18.04
N ASP A 5 39.26 -30.88 19.15
CA ASP A 5 37.89 -30.39 19.32
C ASP A 5 37.82 -28.91 18.91
N ILE A 6 36.89 -28.62 18.02
CA ILE A 6 36.45 -27.24 17.75
C ILE A 6 35.17 -27.05 18.56
N GLU A 7 35.32 -26.55 19.79
CA GLU A 7 34.25 -25.96 20.56
C GLU A 7 33.77 -24.70 19.84
N THR A 8 32.56 -24.80 19.27
CA THR A 8 31.82 -23.64 18.78
C THR A 8 31.34 -22.83 19.99
N LEU A 9 32.05 -21.79 20.37
CA LEU A 9 31.57 -20.82 21.36
C LEU A 9 30.32 -20.15 20.84
N VAL A 10 29.17 -20.55 21.38
CA VAL A 10 27.93 -19.79 21.30
C VAL A 10 28.07 -18.59 22.23
N ALA A 11 28.22 -17.40 21.68
CA ALA A 11 28.25 -16.18 22.46
C ALA A 11 26.87 -15.99 23.14
N PRO A 12 26.82 -15.57 24.43
CA PRO A 12 25.56 -15.36 25.12
C PRO A 12 24.80 -14.18 24.49
N ALA A 13 23.47 -14.37 24.31
CA ALA A 13 22.56 -13.33 23.85
C ALA A 13 22.70 -12.07 24.72
N ARG A 14 22.91 -10.91 24.09
CA ARG A 14 22.88 -9.61 24.78
C ARG A 14 21.44 -9.13 24.86
N LEU A 15 20.89 -9.12 26.06
CA LEU A 15 19.61 -8.45 26.37
C LEU A 15 19.86 -6.95 26.56
N ASP A 16 18.98 -6.12 26.01
CA ASP A 16 18.94 -4.71 26.35
C ASP A 16 18.31 -4.51 27.75
N ARG A 17 18.32 -3.26 28.25
CA ARG A 17 17.81 -2.92 29.59
C ARG A 17 16.28 -3.11 29.72
N THR A 18 15.55 -3.46 28.63
CA THR A 18 14.10 -3.68 28.60
C THR A 18 13.74 -5.16 28.52
N GLY A 19 14.74 -6.08 28.42
CA GLY A 19 14.51 -7.52 28.40
C GLY A 19 13.92 -8.06 27.10
N ALA A 20 13.90 -7.28 26.02
CA ALA A 20 13.47 -7.73 24.71
C ALA A 20 14.53 -8.62 24.04
N ASP A 21 14.11 -9.75 23.48
CA ASP A 21 14.97 -10.64 22.71
C ASP A 21 15.39 -9.96 21.39
N ILE A 22 16.68 -9.58 21.30
CA ILE A 22 17.25 -8.87 20.14
C ILE A 22 17.51 -9.82 18.96
N SER A 23 17.19 -11.11 19.08
CA SER A 23 17.47 -12.12 18.05
C SER A 23 16.40 -12.24 16.95
N ALA A 24 15.26 -11.51 17.06
CA ALA A 24 14.29 -11.47 15.98
C ALA A 24 14.90 -10.80 14.74
N PRO A 25 14.78 -11.39 13.53
CA PRO A 25 15.31 -10.77 12.32
C PRO A 25 14.64 -9.41 12.12
N VAL A 26 15.46 -8.35 12.11
CA VAL A 26 14.97 -6.99 11.79
C VAL A 26 14.52 -7.03 10.32
N LEU A 27 13.23 -7.09 10.09
CA LEU A 27 12.67 -7.04 8.73
C LEU A 27 13.10 -5.73 8.08
N PRO A 28 13.51 -5.77 6.81
CA PRO A 28 13.84 -4.56 6.08
C PRO A 28 12.63 -3.61 6.05
N VAL A 29 12.89 -2.33 6.28
CA VAL A 29 11.87 -1.28 6.28
C VAL A 29 11.66 -0.82 4.85
N ASP A 30 10.45 -0.99 4.31
CA ASP A 30 10.11 -0.57 2.95
C ASP A 30 9.66 0.91 2.87
N LEU A 31 9.17 1.46 4.00
CA LEU A 31 8.79 2.88 4.09
C LEU A 31 9.16 3.44 5.47
N ARG A 32 9.75 4.64 5.50
CA ARG A 32 10.05 5.38 6.73
C ARG A 32 9.62 6.83 6.59
N VAL A 33 8.94 7.33 7.60
CA VAL A 33 8.48 8.72 7.74
C VAL A 33 9.02 9.28 9.04
N THR A 34 9.59 10.49 9.02
CA THR A 34 10.15 11.11 10.21
C THR A 34 9.81 12.60 10.24
N GLY A 35 9.12 13.03 11.30
CA GLY A 35 8.79 14.43 11.57
C GLY A 35 7.99 15.11 10.45
N LEU A 36 7.12 14.37 9.74
CA LEU A 36 6.44 14.87 8.55
C LEU A 36 5.41 15.93 8.91
N ALA A 37 5.44 17.04 8.18
CA ALA A 37 4.44 18.09 8.30
C ALA A 37 3.90 18.51 6.93
N LYS A 38 2.62 18.91 6.91
CA LYS A 38 1.93 19.44 5.72
C LYS A 38 0.95 20.54 6.08
N CYS A 39 1.02 21.64 5.33
CA CYS A 39 0.08 22.76 5.40
C CYS A 39 -0.52 23.04 4.01
N PHE A 40 -1.73 23.58 3.98
CA PHE A 40 -2.31 24.19 2.78
C PHE A 40 -2.79 25.61 3.12
N ALA A 41 -2.33 26.60 2.37
CA ALA A 41 -2.68 28.01 2.56
C ALA A 41 -2.54 28.48 4.03
N GLY A 42 -1.48 28.05 4.72
CA GLY A 42 -1.24 28.39 6.12
C GLY A 42 -1.99 27.52 7.15
N THR A 43 -2.94 26.70 6.71
CA THR A 43 -3.66 25.77 7.60
C THR A 43 -2.89 24.47 7.72
N PRO A 44 -2.42 24.07 8.92
CA PRO A 44 -1.75 22.80 9.13
C PRO A 44 -2.75 21.65 8.97
N ILE A 45 -2.36 20.63 8.21
CA ILE A 45 -3.11 19.38 8.04
C ILE A 45 -2.61 18.34 9.05
N PHE A 46 -1.31 18.19 9.12
CA PHE A 46 -0.63 17.39 10.14
C PHE A 46 0.79 17.90 10.37
N LYS A 47 1.33 17.60 11.54
CA LYS A 47 2.69 17.96 11.96
C LYS A 47 3.29 16.82 12.78
N ASP A 48 4.61 16.66 12.67
CA ASP A 48 5.41 15.70 13.45
C ASP A 48 4.93 14.25 13.33
N VAL A 49 4.49 13.84 12.14
CA VAL A 49 4.07 12.46 11.87
C VAL A 49 5.30 11.61 11.58
N SER A 50 5.48 10.54 12.38
CA SER A 50 6.61 9.62 12.26
C SER A 50 6.15 8.18 12.41
N PHE A 51 6.53 7.31 11.45
CA PHE A 51 6.26 5.88 11.48
C PHE A 51 7.12 5.16 10.43
N GLY A 52 7.18 3.84 10.50
CA GLY A 52 7.81 3.01 9.46
C GLY A 52 6.94 1.81 9.13
N LEU A 53 7.11 1.23 7.95
CA LEU A 53 6.49 -0.03 7.52
C LEU A 53 7.57 -1.05 7.25
N SER A 54 7.46 -2.20 7.89
CA SER A 54 8.30 -3.37 7.63
C SER A 54 7.85 -4.06 6.33
N ARG A 55 8.75 -4.77 5.69
CA ARG A 55 8.41 -5.53 4.47
C ARG A 55 7.35 -6.57 4.75
N GLY A 56 6.31 -6.60 3.91
CA GLY A 56 5.19 -7.53 4.02
C GLY A 56 4.16 -7.16 5.10
N GLU A 57 4.38 -6.07 5.85
CA GLU A 57 3.45 -5.57 6.86
C GLU A 57 2.23 -4.91 6.20
N ALA A 58 1.04 -5.16 6.73
CA ALA A 58 -0.19 -4.47 6.37
C ALA A 58 -0.56 -3.44 7.44
N VAL A 59 -0.56 -2.15 7.07
CA VAL A 59 -0.81 -1.05 8.00
C VAL A 59 -2.07 -0.29 7.62
N ALA A 60 -3.03 -0.22 8.55
CA ALA A 60 -4.24 0.57 8.41
C ALA A 60 -4.02 2.01 8.90
N ILE A 61 -4.51 3.00 8.15
CA ILE A 61 -4.61 4.39 8.60
C ILE A 61 -6.08 4.70 8.87
N VAL A 62 -6.39 5.08 10.11
CA VAL A 62 -7.73 5.42 10.58
C VAL A 62 -7.81 6.86 11.08
N GLY A 63 -9.01 7.38 11.27
CA GLY A 63 -9.29 8.72 11.79
C GLY A 63 -10.45 9.39 11.07
N ALA A 64 -10.97 10.48 11.63
CA ALA A 64 -12.13 11.21 11.10
C ALA A 64 -11.89 11.75 9.68
N ASN A 65 -12.99 12.15 9.01
CA ASN A 65 -12.90 12.82 7.71
C ASN A 65 -12.15 14.14 7.83
N GLY A 66 -11.30 14.44 6.84
CA GLY A 66 -10.54 15.70 6.83
C GLY A 66 -9.25 15.70 7.66
N THR A 67 -8.92 14.64 8.42
CA THR A 67 -7.67 14.57 9.23
C THR A 67 -6.38 14.51 8.39
N GLY A 68 -6.48 14.37 7.07
CA GLY A 68 -5.31 14.40 6.20
C GLY A 68 -4.80 13.02 5.74
N LYS A 69 -5.54 11.93 5.95
CA LYS A 69 -5.14 10.56 5.57
C LYS A 69 -4.74 10.44 4.09
N SER A 70 -5.61 10.84 3.16
CA SER A 70 -5.30 10.83 1.71
C SER A 70 -4.19 11.84 1.35
N THR A 71 -4.05 12.93 2.10
CA THR A 71 -2.93 13.87 1.96
C THR A 71 -1.61 13.20 2.34
N LEU A 72 -1.60 12.46 3.44
CA LEU A 72 -0.44 11.68 3.88
C LEU A 72 -0.04 10.67 2.79
N LEU A 73 -0.98 9.86 2.27
CA LEU A 73 -0.68 8.92 1.17
C LEU A 73 -0.09 9.63 -0.06
N ARG A 74 -0.62 10.81 -0.43
CA ARG A 74 -0.08 11.59 -1.56
C ARG A 74 1.34 12.09 -1.29
N CYS A 75 1.67 12.46 -0.05
CA CYS A 75 3.05 12.80 0.34
C CYS A 75 3.97 11.58 0.21
N LEU A 76 3.55 10.40 0.70
CA LEU A 76 4.31 9.15 0.61
C LEU A 76 4.64 8.78 -0.84
N MET A 77 3.69 8.98 -1.75
CA MET A 77 3.89 8.74 -3.19
C MET A 77 4.69 9.85 -3.89
N GLY A 78 5.08 10.91 -3.20
CA GLY A 78 5.71 12.07 -3.83
C GLY A 78 4.83 12.77 -4.87
N LEU A 79 3.50 12.71 -4.71
CA LEU A 79 2.53 13.41 -5.57
C LEU A 79 2.32 14.85 -5.13
N ILE A 80 2.49 15.13 -3.84
CA ILE A 80 2.53 16.46 -3.27
C ILE A 80 3.76 16.58 -2.36
N PRO A 81 4.44 17.74 -2.31
CA PRO A 81 5.59 17.92 -1.44
C PRO A 81 5.14 18.04 0.02
N ALA A 82 5.91 17.46 0.93
CA ALA A 82 5.82 17.75 2.36
C ALA A 82 6.53 19.07 2.66
N ASP A 83 6.07 19.81 3.68
CA ASP A 83 6.65 21.10 4.06
C ASP A 83 7.82 20.91 5.03
N ALA A 84 7.78 19.88 5.90
CA ALA A 84 8.88 19.50 6.78
C ALA A 84 8.98 17.97 6.93
N GLY A 85 10.06 17.51 7.56
CA GLY A 85 10.35 16.09 7.78
C GLY A 85 10.95 15.39 6.58
N SER A 86 11.01 14.06 6.65
CA SER A 86 11.57 13.21 5.60
C SER A 86 10.69 11.99 5.35
N ILE A 87 10.72 11.51 4.11
CA ILE A 87 10.08 10.27 3.68
C ILE A 87 11.13 9.50 2.89
N ASP A 88 11.34 8.24 3.25
CA ASP A 88 12.11 7.28 2.48
C ASP A 88 11.19 6.13 2.06
N VAL A 89 11.17 5.81 0.78
CA VAL A 89 10.38 4.72 0.22
C VAL A 89 11.31 3.83 -0.59
N LEU A 90 11.48 2.59 -0.16
CA LEU A 90 12.33 1.58 -0.81
C LEU A 90 13.77 2.09 -1.04
N GLY A 91 14.32 2.89 -0.10
CA GLY A 91 15.63 3.52 -0.19
C GLY A 91 15.67 4.79 -1.04
N THR A 92 14.53 5.29 -1.48
CA THR A 92 14.43 6.56 -2.20
C THR A 92 13.90 7.66 -1.28
N GLY A 93 14.75 8.66 -0.96
CA GLY A 93 14.31 9.85 -0.23
C GLY A 93 13.39 10.70 -1.11
N VAL A 94 12.12 10.84 -0.73
CA VAL A 94 11.10 11.52 -1.55
C VAL A 94 11.35 13.02 -1.65
N ARG A 95 11.79 13.64 -0.54
CA ARG A 95 12.06 15.08 -0.50
C ARG A 95 13.35 15.40 -1.24
N GLY A 96 13.27 16.26 -2.25
CA GLY A 96 14.41 16.63 -3.08
C GLY A 96 14.77 15.63 -4.19
N ALA A 97 14.04 14.53 -4.31
CA ALA A 97 14.24 13.58 -5.40
C ALA A 97 13.92 14.20 -6.77
N SER A 98 14.62 13.75 -7.78
CA SER A 98 14.32 14.12 -9.16
C SER A 98 13.00 13.52 -9.64
N ASN A 99 12.39 14.09 -10.68
CA ASN A 99 11.19 13.52 -11.29
C ASN A 99 11.41 12.09 -11.83
N SER A 100 12.64 11.75 -12.25
CA SER A 100 13.01 10.40 -12.67
C SER A 100 13.00 9.43 -11.50
N ASP A 101 13.60 9.81 -10.36
CA ASP A 101 13.67 8.98 -9.16
C ASP A 101 12.28 8.73 -8.57
N LEU A 102 11.46 9.79 -8.47
CA LEU A 102 10.07 9.66 -8.06
C LEU A 102 9.24 8.77 -8.99
N ARG A 103 9.53 8.79 -10.31
CA ARG A 103 8.87 7.90 -11.26
C ARG A 103 9.31 6.45 -11.06
N ALA A 104 10.62 6.22 -10.88
CA ALA A 104 11.18 4.89 -10.62
C ALA A 104 10.68 4.31 -9.30
N MET A 105 10.56 5.14 -8.25
CA MET A 105 9.97 4.75 -6.97
C MET A 105 8.49 4.36 -7.14
N ARG A 106 7.67 5.21 -7.76
CA ARG A 106 6.24 4.92 -8.00
C ARG A 106 6.01 3.72 -8.91
N ALA A 107 6.94 3.39 -9.79
CA ALA A 107 6.87 2.18 -10.62
C ALA A 107 6.96 0.88 -9.80
N GLN A 108 7.44 0.94 -8.55
CA GLN A 108 7.48 -0.17 -7.60
C GLN A 108 6.29 -0.16 -6.63
N MET A 109 5.34 0.76 -6.82
CA MET A 109 4.15 0.90 -5.98
C MET A 109 2.89 0.64 -6.80
N GLY A 110 1.92 -0.04 -6.22
CA GLY A 110 0.57 -0.17 -6.77
C GLY A 110 -0.41 0.73 -6.03
N LEU A 111 -1.35 1.34 -6.74
CA LEU A 111 -2.38 2.20 -6.16
C LEU A 111 -3.78 1.66 -6.49
N VAL A 112 -4.56 1.43 -5.45
CA VAL A 112 -5.99 1.15 -5.51
C VAL A 112 -6.72 2.33 -4.87
N SER A 113 -7.51 3.07 -5.62
CA SER A 113 -8.20 4.26 -5.14
C SER A 113 -9.72 4.09 -5.16
N GLN A 114 -10.41 4.84 -4.32
CA GLN A 114 -11.87 4.85 -4.18
C GLN A 114 -12.61 4.94 -5.52
N LYS A 115 -12.14 5.77 -6.44
CA LYS A 115 -12.77 6.00 -7.76
C LYS A 115 -12.27 5.04 -8.84
N HIS A 116 -11.77 3.86 -8.55
CA HIS A 116 -11.20 2.88 -9.49
C HIS A 116 -10.26 3.45 -10.57
N ASN A 117 -10.51 4.64 -11.07
CA ASN A 117 -9.76 5.38 -12.10
C ASN A 117 -9.50 4.52 -13.37
N LEU A 118 -10.46 3.71 -13.76
CA LEU A 118 -10.43 2.99 -15.02
C LEU A 118 -10.77 3.93 -16.17
N VAL A 119 -10.17 3.71 -17.33
CA VAL A 119 -10.53 4.42 -18.56
C VAL A 119 -11.78 3.76 -19.14
N PRO A 120 -12.96 4.41 -19.10
CA PRO A 120 -14.25 3.76 -19.32
C PRO A 120 -14.39 3.10 -20.70
N ARG A 121 -13.86 3.76 -21.74
CA ARG A 121 -13.97 3.32 -23.13
C ARG A 121 -12.96 2.25 -23.56
N LEU A 122 -11.95 1.99 -22.72
CA LEU A 122 -10.98 0.93 -22.96
C LEU A 122 -11.47 -0.41 -22.44
N SER A 123 -10.92 -1.49 -23.00
CA SER A 123 -11.16 -2.85 -22.50
C SER A 123 -10.57 -3.03 -21.09
N VAL A 124 -11.07 -4.02 -20.37
CA VAL A 124 -10.54 -4.47 -19.08
C VAL A 124 -9.04 -4.78 -19.19
N LEU A 125 -8.66 -5.57 -20.20
CA LEU A 125 -7.24 -5.90 -20.42
C LEU A 125 -6.39 -4.66 -20.68
N SER A 126 -6.87 -3.70 -21.47
CA SER A 126 -6.14 -2.43 -21.69
C SER A 126 -5.93 -1.64 -20.41
N ASN A 127 -6.94 -1.60 -19.53
CA ASN A 127 -6.83 -0.93 -18.24
C ASN A 127 -5.77 -1.60 -17.35
N VAL A 128 -5.68 -2.93 -17.35
CA VAL A 128 -4.64 -3.63 -16.58
C VAL A 128 -3.26 -3.45 -17.18
N VAL A 129 -3.12 -3.52 -18.52
CA VAL A 129 -1.84 -3.23 -19.22
C VAL A 129 -1.27 -1.86 -18.84
N GLN A 130 -2.13 -0.85 -18.63
CA GLN A 130 -1.69 0.48 -18.19
C GLN A 130 -0.98 0.47 -16.83
N GLY A 131 -1.19 -0.51 -15.98
CA GLY A 131 -0.44 -0.68 -14.74
C GLY A 131 1.06 -0.87 -14.94
N LEU A 132 1.50 -1.25 -16.14
CA LEU A 132 2.90 -1.41 -16.52
C LEU A 132 3.58 -0.11 -16.99
N LEU A 133 2.83 0.99 -17.19
CA LEU A 133 3.37 2.24 -17.75
C LEU A 133 4.49 2.85 -16.90
N GLY A 134 4.47 2.65 -15.59
CA GLY A 134 5.51 3.12 -14.69
C GLY A 134 6.85 2.45 -14.92
N GLN A 135 6.84 1.14 -15.18
CA GLN A 135 8.04 0.30 -15.37
C GLN A 135 8.50 0.25 -16.83
N ARG A 136 7.57 0.33 -17.75
CA ARG A 136 7.79 0.19 -19.19
C ARG A 136 7.23 1.42 -19.91
N PRO A 137 7.95 2.56 -19.88
CA PRO A 137 7.45 3.79 -20.49
C PRO A 137 7.32 3.65 -21.99
N GLY A 138 6.27 4.27 -22.54
CA GLY A 138 6.02 4.32 -23.98
C GLY A 138 4.55 4.15 -24.34
N LEU A 139 4.17 4.63 -25.52
CA LEU A 139 2.77 4.63 -25.99
C LEU A 139 2.21 3.20 -26.20
N ARG A 140 3.07 2.20 -26.31
CA ARG A 140 2.66 0.81 -26.55
C ARG A 140 1.80 0.23 -25.41
N HIS A 141 1.99 0.68 -24.17
CA HIS A 141 1.22 0.19 -23.01
C HIS A 141 -0.09 0.96 -22.75
N TRP A 142 -0.48 1.88 -23.65
CA TRP A 142 -1.74 2.60 -23.54
C TRP A 142 -2.96 1.73 -23.89
N SER A 143 -2.78 0.71 -24.74
CA SER A 143 -3.84 -0.19 -25.15
C SER A 143 -3.29 -1.59 -25.42
N GLN A 144 -4.09 -2.61 -25.15
CA GLN A 144 -3.77 -4.01 -25.46
C GLN A 144 -3.37 -4.24 -26.93
N SER A 145 -3.94 -3.46 -27.86
CA SER A 145 -3.68 -3.61 -29.29
C SER A 145 -2.23 -3.31 -29.68
N PHE A 146 -1.55 -2.43 -28.95
CA PHE A 146 -0.17 -2.05 -29.18
C PHE A 146 0.81 -2.66 -28.17
N ALA A 147 0.28 -3.24 -27.09
CA ALA A 147 1.10 -3.82 -26.04
C ALA A 147 1.86 -5.06 -26.55
N PRO A 148 3.15 -5.23 -26.16
CA PRO A 148 3.89 -6.45 -26.42
C PRO A 148 3.19 -7.69 -25.82
N ALA A 149 3.36 -8.87 -26.45
CA ALA A 149 2.75 -10.11 -25.98
C ALA A 149 3.02 -10.40 -24.51
N PRO A 150 4.25 -10.28 -23.97
CA PRO A 150 4.51 -10.51 -22.54
C PRO A 150 3.73 -9.56 -21.61
N SER A 151 3.44 -8.34 -22.05
CA SER A 151 2.65 -7.38 -21.26
C SER A 151 1.16 -7.74 -21.25
N ARG A 152 0.63 -8.26 -22.36
CA ARG A 152 -0.74 -8.76 -22.42
C ARG A 152 -0.92 -10.04 -21.60
N GLU A 153 0.05 -10.95 -21.66
CA GLU A 153 0.08 -12.17 -20.86
C GLU A 153 0.12 -11.87 -19.35
N ALA A 154 1.00 -10.97 -18.93
CA ALA A 154 1.05 -10.52 -17.53
C ALA A 154 -0.27 -9.89 -17.07
N ALA A 155 -0.89 -9.06 -17.92
CA ALA A 155 -2.18 -8.45 -17.61
C ALA A 155 -3.31 -9.48 -17.57
N LEU A 156 -3.29 -10.49 -18.43
CA LEU A 156 -4.27 -11.59 -18.40
C LEU A 156 -4.11 -12.44 -17.14
N ALA A 157 -2.88 -12.79 -16.78
CA ALA A 157 -2.59 -13.51 -15.54
C ALA A 157 -3.04 -12.72 -14.29
N ALA A 158 -2.87 -11.39 -14.28
CA ALA A 158 -3.39 -10.55 -13.21
C ALA A 158 -4.93 -10.56 -13.16
N LEU A 159 -5.60 -10.61 -14.32
CA LEU A 159 -7.06 -10.74 -14.40
C LEU A 159 -7.55 -12.12 -13.94
N GLU A 160 -6.78 -13.18 -14.20
CA GLU A 160 -7.07 -14.54 -13.69
C GLU A 160 -7.05 -14.56 -12.16
N LYS A 161 -6.05 -13.94 -11.52
CA LYS A 161 -5.96 -13.83 -10.05
C LYS A 161 -7.20 -13.20 -9.41
N VAL A 162 -7.85 -12.26 -10.10
CA VAL A 162 -9.07 -11.60 -9.62
C VAL A 162 -10.38 -12.21 -10.18
N GLY A 163 -10.29 -13.33 -10.94
CA GLY A 163 -11.43 -14.06 -11.48
C GLY A 163 -12.10 -13.40 -12.69
N LEU A 164 -11.44 -12.45 -13.37
CA LEU A 164 -12.04 -11.63 -14.43
C LEU A 164 -11.40 -11.81 -15.81
N ALA A 165 -10.61 -12.86 -16.05
CA ALA A 165 -9.99 -13.13 -17.35
C ALA A 165 -11.02 -13.23 -18.48
N HIS A 166 -12.21 -13.82 -18.22
CA HIS A 166 -13.32 -13.95 -19.16
C HIS A 166 -13.92 -12.60 -19.61
N LEU A 167 -13.65 -11.51 -18.87
CA LEU A 167 -14.07 -10.14 -19.20
C LEU A 167 -12.98 -9.31 -19.88
N ALA A 168 -11.83 -9.89 -20.21
CA ALA A 168 -10.64 -9.16 -20.72
C ALA A 168 -10.95 -8.21 -21.88
N SER A 169 -11.83 -8.61 -22.81
CA SER A 169 -12.22 -7.81 -23.99
C SER A 169 -13.38 -6.83 -23.71
N ARG A 170 -14.03 -6.93 -22.54
CA ARG A 170 -15.17 -6.09 -22.18
C ARG A 170 -14.72 -4.67 -21.90
N ARG A 171 -15.53 -3.66 -22.27
CA ARG A 171 -15.25 -2.26 -21.91
C ARG A 171 -15.47 -2.05 -20.41
N ALA A 172 -14.60 -1.21 -19.81
CA ALA A 172 -14.64 -0.96 -18.37
C ALA A 172 -15.94 -0.25 -17.91
N ASP A 173 -16.58 0.55 -18.76
CA ASP A 173 -17.86 1.20 -18.47
C ASP A 173 -19.07 0.24 -18.39
N ARG A 174 -18.86 -1.05 -18.67
CA ARG A 174 -19.89 -2.10 -18.59
C ARG A 174 -19.71 -3.05 -17.43
N LEU A 175 -18.84 -2.71 -16.50
CA LEU A 175 -18.57 -3.50 -15.31
C LEU A 175 -19.47 -3.08 -14.14
N SER A 176 -19.76 -4.02 -13.24
CA SER A 176 -20.30 -3.68 -11.91
C SER A 176 -19.23 -2.97 -11.05
N GLY A 177 -19.63 -2.36 -9.94
CA GLY A 177 -18.71 -1.71 -8.99
C GLY A 177 -17.64 -2.66 -8.51
N GLY A 178 -18.01 -3.84 -8.00
CA GLY A 178 -17.05 -4.85 -7.53
C GLY A 178 -16.15 -5.39 -8.64
N GLN A 179 -16.68 -5.59 -9.86
CA GLN A 179 -15.83 -5.95 -11.01
C GLN A 179 -14.82 -4.84 -11.35
N SER A 180 -15.23 -3.58 -11.33
CA SER A 180 -14.35 -2.44 -11.57
C SER A 180 -13.24 -2.37 -10.52
N GLN A 181 -13.56 -2.62 -9.25
CA GLN A 181 -12.59 -2.64 -8.18
C GLN A 181 -11.59 -3.80 -8.33
N ARG A 182 -12.06 -5.01 -8.65
CA ARG A 182 -11.18 -6.15 -8.94
C ARG A 182 -10.24 -5.87 -10.13
N VAL A 183 -10.70 -5.17 -11.16
CA VAL A 183 -9.83 -4.72 -12.28
C VAL A 183 -8.81 -3.69 -11.80
N ALA A 184 -9.18 -2.77 -10.91
CA ALA A 184 -8.22 -1.81 -10.31
C ALA A 184 -7.15 -2.52 -9.47
N ILE A 185 -7.51 -3.57 -8.74
CA ILE A 185 -6.57 -4.44 -8.01
C ILE A 185 -5.63 -5.16 -8.98
N ALA A 186 -6.16 -5.79 -10.04
CA ALA A 186 -5.33 -6.43 -11.07
C ALA A 186 -4.35 -5.45 -11.71
N ARG A 187 -4.79 -4.22 -12.01
CA ARG A 187 -3.93 -3.15 -12.53
C ARG A 187 -2.84 -2.73 -11.55
N ALA A 188 -3.14 -2.69 -10.25
CA ALA A 188 -2.15 -2.36 -9.24
C ALA A 188 -1.09 -3.46 -9.07
N LEU A 189 -1.49 -4.74 -9.24
CA LEU A 189 -0.63 -5.91 -9.05
C LEU A 189 0.18 -6.31 -10.29
N VAL A 190 -0.26 -5.95 -11.51
CA VAL A 190 0.37 -6.42 -12.77
C VAL A 190 1.86 -6.09 -12.87
N GLY A 191 2.29 -4.99 -12.24
CA GLY A 191 3.67 -4.56 -12.16
C GLY A 191 4.49 -5.26 -11.06
N GLN A 192 3.92 -6.21 -10.32
CA GLN A 192 4.56 -6.85 -9.16
C GLN A 192 5.14 -5.81 -8.18
N PRO A 193 4.30 -4.93 -7.63
CA PRO A 193 4.75 -3.86 -6.74
C PRO A 193 5.33 -4.43 -5.44
N LYS A 194 6.22 -3.67 -4.81
CA LYS A 194 6.71 -3.96 -3.46
C LYS A 194 5.80 -3.37 -2.38
N ILE A 195 5.13 -2.27 -2.71
CA ILE A 195 4.19 -1.59 -1.81
C ILE A 195 2.86 -1.41 -2.54
N LEU A 196 1.76 -1.77 -1.87
CA LEU A 196 0.40 -1.44 -2.29
C LEU A 196 -0.16 -0.34 -1.42
N ILE A 197 -0.72 0.68 -2.06
CA ILE A 197 -1.47 1.74 -1.39
C ILE A 197 -2.94 1.59 -1.75
N ALA A 198 -3.81 1.57 -0.73
CA ALA A 198 -5.25 1.53 -0.93
C ALA A 198 -5.92 2.72 -0.20
N ASP A 199 -6.53 3.61 -0.96
CA ASP A 199 -7.26 4.77 -0.44
C ASP A 199 -8.77 4.48 -0.52
N GLU A 200 -9.34 3.98 0.58
CA GLU A 200 -10.76 3.61 0.74
C GLU A 200 -11.26 2.65 -0.37
N PRO A 201 -10.66 1.48 -0.53
CA PRO A 201 -10.89 0.64 -1.71
C PRO A 201 -12.31 0.10 -1.86
N THR A 202 -13.17 0.19 -0.84
CA THR A 202 -14.54 -0.34 -0.84
C THR A 202 -15.63 0.70 -0.62
N ALA A 203 -15.27 1.99 -0.47
CA ALA A 203 -16.22 3.04 -0.11
C ALA A 203 -17.38 3.27 -1.10
N SER A 204 -17.26 2.77 -2.34
CA SER A 204 -18.30 2.88 -3.38
C SER A 204 -19.06 1.57 -3.64
N LEU A 205 -18.84 0.54 -2.81
CA LEU A 205 -19.45 -0.78 -2.95
C LEU A 205 -20.52 -0.99 -1.88
N ASP A 206 -21.45 -1.91 -2.16
CA ASP A 206 -22.29 -2.45 -1.11
C ASP A 206 -21.46 -3.28 -0.12
N PRO A 207 -21.90 -3.45 1.14
CA PRO A 207 -21.11 -4.08 2.19
C PRO A 207 -20.59 -5.48 1.81
N ALA A 208 -21.43 -6.35 1.26
CA ALA A 208 -21.05 -7.72 0.94
C ALA A 208 -20.01 -7.76 -0.19
N ALA A 209 -20.22 -6.99 -1.27
CA ALA A 209 -19.23 -6.88 -2.35
C ALA A 209 -17.92 -6.20 -1.85
N GLY A 210 -18.02 -5.33 -0.87
CA GLY A 210 -16.87 -4.69 -0.22
C GLY A 210 -16.00 -5.70 0.51
N GLU A 211 -16.60 -6.58 1.32
CA GLU A 211 -15.90 -7.65 2.04
C GLU A 211 -15.20 -8.61 1.07
N ASP A 212 -15.91 -9.11 0.05
CA ASP A 212 -15.33 -9.99 -0.98
C ASP A 212 -14.10 -9.38 -1.68
N VAL A 213 -14.15 -8.06 -1.90
CA VAL A 213 -13.04 -7.34 -2.55
C VAL A 213 -11.86 -7.16 -1.59
N MET A 214 -12.12 -6.89 -0.30
CA MET A 214 -11.07 -6.77 0.72
C MET A 214 -10.37 -8.10 0.95
N ASP A 215 -11.15 -9.19 1.11
CA ASP A 215 -10.61 -10.55 1.25
C ASP A 215 -9.68 -10.90 0.09
N LEU A 216 -10.14 -10.67 -1.14
CA LEU A 216 -9.33 -10.92 -2.34
C LEU A 216 -8.06 -10.07 -2.36
N PHE A 217 -8.18 -8.76 -2.04
CA PHE A 217 -7.05 -7.83 -2.06
C PHE A 217 -5.96 -8.26 -1.08
N PHE A 218 -6.33 -8.54 0.18
CA PHE A 218 -5.37 -8.93 1.20
C PHE A 218 -4.84 -10.36 1.02
N ALA A 219 -5.66 -11.29 0.52
CA ALA A 219 -5.18 -12.62 0.15
C ALA A 219 -4.07 -12.55 -0.91
N LEU A 220 -4.27 -11.75 -1.97
CA LEU A 220 -3.28 -11.55 -3.03
C LEU A 220 -2.02 -10.81 -2.52
N ALA A 221 -2.19 -9.76 -1.72
CA ALA A 221 -1.06 -9.01 -1.16
C ALA A 221 -0.18 -9.89 -0.26
N ARG A 222 -0.79 -10.70 0.62
CA ARG A 222 -0.08 -11.65 1.49
C ARG A 222 0.61 -12.76 0.70
N GLN A 223 -0.06 -13.33 -0.31
CA GLN A 223 0.51 -14.36 -1.17
C GLN A 223 1.78 -13.88 -1.90
N GLU A 224 1.82 -12.62 -2.30
CA GLU A 224 2.95 -12.02 -3.01
C GLU A 224 3.97 -11.34 -2.06
N GLY A 225 3.73 -11.35 -0.75
CA GLY A 225 4.61 -10.73 0.25
C GLY A 225 4.74 -9.22 0.11
N VAL A 226 3.68 -8.55 -0.36
CA VAL A 226 3.67 -7.12 -0.63
C VAL A 226 3.35 -6.34 0.65
N THR A 227 4.10 -5.28 0.90
CA THR A 227 3.81 -4.32 1.98
C THR A 227 2.56 -3.51 1.64
N VAL A 228 1.62 -3.39 2.57
CA VAL A 228 0.35 -2.70 2.34
C VAL A 228 0.18 -1.52 3.28
N ILE A 229 -0.24 -0.38 2.75
CA ILE A 229 -0.77 0.74 3.52
C ILE A 229 -2.16 1.07 2.99
N PHE A 230 -3.15 1.08 3.86
CA PHE A 230 -4.53 1.31 3.44
C PHE A 230 -5.29 2.23 4.38
N ILE A 231 -6.18 3.03 3.80
CA ILE A 231 -7.15 3.83 4.54
C ILE A 231 -8.47 3.06 4.56
N SER A 232 -9.05 2.93 5.73
CA SER A 232 -10.42 2.44 5.90
C SER A 232 -11.20 3.32 6.86
N HIS A 233 -12.47 3.60 6.53
CA HIS A 233 -13.44 4.16 7.47
C HIS A 233 -14.14 3.07 8.29
N ASN A 234 -14.05 1.82 7.86
CA ASN A 234 -14.54 0.69 8.61
C ASN A 234 -13.46 0.22 9.59
N ILE A 235 -13.74 0.36 10.88
CA ILE A 235 -12.84 -0.03 11.96
C ILE A 235 -12.59 -1.55 11.95
N ASP A 236 -13.63 -2.34 11.65
CA ASP A 236 -13.51 -3.79 11.58
C ASP A 236 -12.53 -4.21 10.47
N HIS A 237 -12.52 -3.51 9.33
CA HIS A 237 -11.51 -3.74 8.29
C HIS A 237 -10.09 -3.42 8.78
N ALA A 238 -9.91 -2.34 9.54
CA ALA A 238 -8.59 -1.98 10.06
C ALA A 238 -8.05 -3.05 11.02
N LEU A 239 -8.91 -3.60 11.87
CA LEU A 239 -8.57 -4.66 12.83
C LEU A 239 -8.40 -6.03 12.16
N LEU A 240 -9.22 -6.35 11.14
CA LEU A 240 -9.22 -7.66 10.50
C LEU A 240 -8.05 -7.84 9.53
N TYR A 241 -7.75 -6.80 8.73
CA TYR A 241 -6.78 -6.90 7.64
C TYR A 241 -5.43 -6.28 7.98
N GLY A 242 -5.37 -5.31 8.93
CA GLY A 242 -4.12 -4.69 9.36
C GLY A 242 -3.35 -5.56 10.35
N ASP A 243 -2.03 -5.59 10.23
CA ASP A 243 -1.14 -6.07 11.29
C ASP A 243 -0.92 -4.98 12.35
N ARG A 244 -1.07 -3.72 11.91
CA ARG A 244 -0.87 -2.52 12.74
C ARG A 244 -1.81 -1.40 12.30
N VAL A 245 -2.21 -0.56 13.25
CA VAL A 245 -3.12 0.57 13.02
C VAL A 245 -2.46 1.88 13.44
N LEU A 246 -2.50 2.84 12.53
CA LEU A 246 -2.06 4.23 12.74
C LEU A 246 -3.28 5.14 12.78
N GLY A 247 -3.46 5.85 13.88
CA GLY A 247 -4.57 6.81 14.06
C GLY A 247 -4.13 8.23 13.78
N LEU A 248 -4.76 8.90 12.82
CA LEU A 248 -4.51 10.30 12.49
C LEU A 248 -5.63 11.18 13.05
N ALA A 249 -5.32 12.00 14.06
CA ALA A 249 -6.27 12.89 14.73
C ALA A 249 -5.57 14.14 15.26
N GLY A 250 -6.28 15.26 15.42
CA GLY A 250 -5.74 16.50 15.97
C GLY A 250 -4.51 17.06 15.24
N GLY A 251 -4.34 16.70 13.98
CA GLY A 251 -3.15 17.10 13.20
C GLY A 251 -1.87 16.35 13.55
N GLY A 252 -1.96 15.23 14.27
CA GLY A 252 -0.85 14.35 14.63
C GLY A 252 -1.19 12.87 14.45
N MET A 253 -0.33 11.99 14.97
CA MET A 253 -0.53 10.53 14.96
C MET A 253 -0.52 10.01 16.41
N PRO A 254 -1.62 10.18 17.16
CA PRO A 254 -1.69 9.79 18.57
C PRO A 254 -1.76 8.28 18.78
N LEU A 255 -2.05 7.49 17.74
CA LEU A 255 -2.11 6.03 17.84
C LEU A 255 -1.14 5.40 16.85
N ASP A 256 -0.36 4.45 17.33
CA ASP A 256 0.50 3.55 16.57
C ASP A 256 0.62 2.24 17.37
N ALA A 257 -0.20 1.24 17.02
CA ALA A 257 -0.29 0.01 17.78
C ALA A 257 -0.61 -1.20 16.88
N ARG A 258 -0.27 -2.40 17.35
CA ARG A 258 -0.64 -3.65 16.69
C ARG A 258 -2.16 -3.80 16.68
N ALA A 259 -2.71 -4.29 15.57
CA ALA A 259 -4.16 -4.46 15.43
C ALA A 259 -4.74 -5.43 16.47
N ASP A 260 -4.00 -6.50 16.81
CA ASP A 260 -4.41 -7.51 17.78
C ASP A 260 -4.43 -7.01 19.24
N SER A 261 -3.83 -5.85 19.52
CA SER A 261 -3.84 -5.21 20.84
C SER A 261 -4.93 -4.14 21.01
N LEU A 262 -5.72 -3.89 19.97
CA LEU A 262 -6.72 -2.82 19.94
C LEU A 262 -8.15 -3.37 19.93
N SER A 263 -9.07 -2.63 20.56
CA SER A 263 -10.50 -2.86 20.47
C SER A 263 -11.18 -1.88 19.50
N ALA A 264 -12.35 -2.27 18.99
CA ALA A 264 -13.15 -1.38 18.16
C ALA A 264 -13.61 -0.11 18.90
N GLU A 265 -13.76 -0.18 20.23
CA GLU A 265 -14.15 0.96 21.08
C GLU A 265 -13.03 2.00 21.16
N GLU A 266 -11.79 1.58 21.37
CA GLU A 266 -10.62 2.47 21.39
C GLU A 266 -10.45 3.20 20.05
N LEU A 267 -10.67 2.49 18.93
CA LEU A 267 -10.58 3.13 17.62
C LEU A 267 -11.71 4.11 17.35
N ARG A 268 -12.94 3.88 17.89
CA ARG A 268 -14.04 4.85 17.76
C ARG A 268 -13.71 6.19 18.38
N GLY A 269 -12.99 6.21 19.51
CA GLY A 269 -12.53 7.44 20.15
C GLY A 269 -11.61 8.32 19.32
N LEU A 270 -11.09 7.84 18.18
CA LEU A 270 -10.34 8.65 17.22
C LEU A 270 -11.21 9.42 16.23
N TYR A 271 -12.53 9.16 16.22
CA TYR A 271 -13.49 9.78 15.32
C TYR A 271 -14.33 10.87 16.01
N ASP A 272 -14.26 10.94 17.34
CA ASP A 272 -14.87 11.97 18.20
C ASP A 272 -13.94 13.19 18.34
#